data_43572107d30999bf68b4e45038fdc8c5
#
_entry.id   43572107d30999bf68b4e45038fdc8c5
#
_cell.length_a   1.000
_cell.length_b   1.000
_cell.length_c   1.000
_cell.angle_alpha   90.00
_cell.angle_beta   90.00
_cell.angle_gamma   90.00
#
_symmetry.space_group_name_H-M   'P 1'
#
loop_
_entity.id
_entity.type
_entity.pdbx_description
1 polymer ?
#
loop_
_entity_poly.entity_id
_entity_poly.type
_entity_poly.pdbx_seq_one_letter_code
_entity_poly.pdbx_strand_id
1 'polypeptide(L)'
;VSKNRLEKYRERFRYINSNFKNVKKIAMKSKFLPCHGIIFDLGVSSLQLDKESRGFSFRRKAPLDMRFSINQTLTAKDVLNTFSESEISDILYQYGEERQSRKIAKLIVENRPLSYADELSDIIKNNIRQTNYKINPSTKTFQALRIYINEELNSLSQDLEQSLEILGPGG
;
A
#
# COMPACT_ATOMS: atom_id res chain seq x y z
N VAL A 1 -3.53 4.06 19.07
CA VAL A 1 -4.78 4.84 18.93
C VAL A 1 -5.99 3.91 19.01
N SER A 2 -6.10 2.87 18.18
CA SER A 2 -7.26 1.95 18.16
C SER A 2 -7.49 1.23 19.50
N LYS A 3 -6.42 0.76 20.15
CA LYS A 3 -6.52 0.06 21.45
C LYS A 3 -7.24 0.92 22.49
N ASN A 4 -6.86 2.18 22.65
CA ASN A 4 -7.46 3.09 23.64
C ASN A 4 -8.91 3.43 23.32
N ARG A 5 -9.26 3.58 22.03
CA ARG A 5 -10.65 3.87 21.61
C ARG A 5 -11.60 2.71 21.87
N LEU A 6 -11.11 1.48 21.82
CA LEU A 6 -11.90 0.26 21.95
C LEU A 6 -11.84 -0.34 23.36
N GLU A 7 -11.12 0.29 24.29
CA GLU A 7 -10.95 -0.23 25.65
C GLU A 7 -12.27 -0.43 26.40
N LYS A 8 -13.28 0.38 26.13
CA LYS A 8 -14.62 0.24 26.69
C LYS A 8 -15.36 -1.04 26.27
N TYR A 9 -14.85 -1.76 25.27
CA TYR A 9 -15.42 -3.02 24.76
C TYR A 9 -14.57 -4.24 25.10
N ARG A 10 -13.74 -4.19 26.15
CA ARG A 10 -12.74 -5.23 26.50
C ARG A 10 -13.26 -6.67 26.45
N GLU A 11 -14.45 -6.93 26.89
CA GLU A 11 -15.02 -8.28 26.89
C GLU A 11 -15.41 -8.77 25.49
N ARG A 12 -15.64 -7.85 24.56
CA ARG A 12 -16.07 -8.12 23.19
C ARG A 12 -14.99 -7.86 22.15
N PHE A 13 -13.81 -7.41 22.59
CA PHE A 13 -12.77 -6.93 21.70
C PHE A 13 -11.39 -7.45 22.10
N ARG A 14 -10.65 -7.97 21.13
CA ARG A 14 -9.27 -8.39 21.30
C ARG A 14 -8.40 -7.72 20.26
N TYR A 15 -7.46 -6.88 20.68
CA TYR A 15 -6.51 -6.22 19.81
C TYR A 15 -5.26 -7.08 19.62
N ILE A 16 -4.90 -7.36 18.36
CA ILE A 16 -3.71 -8.12 18.00
C ILE A 16 -2.96 -7.31 16.93
N ASN A 17 -1.73 -6.93 17.21
CA ASN A 17 -0.88 -6.25 16.24
C ASN A 17 -0.10 -7.30 15.44
N SER A 18 -0.55 -7.59 14.23
CA SER A 18 0.06 -8.56 13.33
C SER A 18 -0.23 -8.19 11.88
N ASN A 19 0.52 -8.79 10.96
CA ASN A 19 0.15 -8.77 9.56
C ASN A 19 -1.08 -9.68 9.37
N PHE A 20 -2.05 -9.26 8.55
CA PHE A 20 -3.28 -10.01 8.31
C PHE A 20 -3.02 -11.38 7.64
N LYS A 21 -1.90 -11.58 6.93
CA LYS A 21 -1.47 -12.90 6.43
C LYS A 21 -1.34 -13.98 7.52
N ASN A 22 -1.50 -13.63 8.76
CA ASN A 22 -1.56 -14.55 9.89
C ASN A 22 -2.98 -14.75 10.42
N VAL A 23 -4.03 -14.35 9.68
CA VAL A 23 -5.42 -14.33 10.17
C VAL A 23 -5.87 -15.68 10.73
N LYS A 24 -5.60 -16.78 10.02
CA LYS A 24 -5.92 -18.15 10.48
C LYS A 24 -5.24 -18.50 11.80
N LYS A 25 -3.92 -18.27 11.89
CA LYS A 25 -3.15 -18.53 13.11
C LYS A 25 -3.64 -17.70 14.29
N ILE A 26 -4.03 -16.46 14.02
CA ILE A 26 -4.57 -15.54 15.02
C ILE A 26 -5.94 -16.01 15.50
N ALA A 27 -6.84 -16.36 14.59
CA ALA A 27 -8.18 -16.86 14.91
C ALA A 27 -8.11 -18.12 15.76
N MET A 28 -7.26 -19.08 15.38
CA MET A 28 -7.04 -20.33 16.15
C MET A 28 -6.54 -20.04 17.56
N LYS A 29 -5.45 -19.23 17.70
CA LYS A 29 -4.89 -18.89 19.02
C LYS A 29 -5.85 -18.11 19.89
N SER A 30 -6.73 -17.32 19.29
CA SER A 30 -7.69 -16.47 19.98
C SER A 30 -9.00 -17.18 20.29
N LYS A 31 -9.15 -18.43 19.85
CA LYS A 31 -10.38 -19.23 19.98
C LYS A 31 -11.60 -18.55 19.32
N PHE A 32 -11.38 -17.93 18.15
CA PHE A 32 -12.41 -17.29 17.32
C PHE A 32 -12.87 -18.20 16.18
N LEU A 33 -12.94 -19.50 16.42
CA LEU A 33 -13.40 -20.48 15.43
C LEU A 33 -14.72 -21.13 15.86
N PRO A 34 -15.66 -21.28 14.91
CA PRO A 34 -15.68 -20.67 13.56
C PRO A 34 -15.93 -19.15 13.64
N CYS A 35 -15.36 -18.40 12.68
CA CYS A 35 -15.67 -16.98 12.53
C CYS A 35 -17.05 -16.80 11.86
N HIS A 36 -17.83 -15.81 12.27
CA HIS A 36 -19.12 -15.48 11.67
C HIS A 36 -19.03 -14.44 10.56
N GLY A 37 -17.85 -13.85 10.37
CA GLY A 37 -17.57 -12.89 9.33
C GLY A 37 -16.18 -12.33 9.48
N ILE A 38 -15.58 -11.89 8.35
CA ILE A 38 -14.27 -11.26 8.29
C ILE A 38 -14.39 -10.00 7.45
N ILE A 39 -13.88 -8.88 7.96
CA ILE A 39 -13.85 -7.61 7.25
C ILE A 39 -12.39 -7.21 7.02
N PHE A 40 -12.02 -6.99 5.76
CA PHE A 40 -10.73 -6.46 5.38
C PHE A 40 -10.85 -4.96 5.11
N ASP A 41 -10.20 -4.12 5.91
CA ASP A 41 -10.05 -2.69 5.67
C ASP A 41 -8.64 -2.45 5.08
N LEU A 42 -8.58 -2.49 3.75
CA LEU A 42 -7.33 -2.52 2.99
C LEU A 42 -6.86 -1.11 2.62
N GLY A 43 -5.54 -0.97 2.50
CA GLY A 43 -4.89 0.26 2.07
C GLY A 43 -4.30 1.06 3.23
N VAL A 44 -4.13 2.37 3.00
CA VAL A 44 -3.52 3.29 3.97
C VAL A 44 -4.57 4.03 4.78
N SER A 45 -4.36 4.10 6.08
CA SER A 45 -5.19 4.95 6.95
C SER A 45 -4.86 6.43 6.73
N SER A 46 -5.81 7.32 7.04
CA SER A 46 -5.58 8.76 7.04
C SER A 46 -4.36 9.16 7.88
N LEU A 47 -4.14 8.50 9.01
CA LEU A 47 -2.96 8.72 9.86
C LEU A 47 -1.62 8.36 9.17
N GLN A 48 -1.62 7.40 8.24
CA GLN A 48 -0.42 7.07 7.46
C GLN A 48 -0.20 8.08 6.33
N LEU A 49 -1.27 8.56 5.72
CA LEU A 49 -1.21 9.64 4.72
C LEU A 49 -0.73 10.96 5.32
N ASP A 50 -1.12 11.25 6.56
CA ASP A 50 -0.76 12.49 7.26
C ASP A 50 0.67 12.46 7.84
N LYS A 51 1.29 11.29 7.98
CA LYS A 51 2.68 11.19 8.43
C LYS A 51 3.64 11.49 7.29
N GLU A 52 4.17 12.71 7.29
CA GLU A 52 5.14 13.21 6.30
C GLU A 52 6.37 12.31 6.12
N SER A 53 6.81 11.62 7.19
CA SER A 53 8.00 10.77 7.17
C SER A 53 7.87 9.47 6.37
N ARG A 54 6.69 9.14 5.81
CA ARG A 54 6.41 7.85 5.18
C ARG A 54 6.25 7.88 3.66
N GLY A 55 6.12 9.06 3.06
CA GLY A 55 6.06 9.22 1.60
C GLY A 55 4.83 8.65 0.91
N PHE A 56 3.74 8.41 1.63
CA PHE A 56 2.47 7.97 1.03
C PHE A 56 1.70 9.10 0.34
N SER A 57 2.04 10.34 0.64
CA SER A 57 1.41 11.52 0.07
C SER A 57 2.41 12.33 -0.76
N PHE A 58 1.97 12.75 -1.93
CA PHE A 58 2.70 13.64 -2.84
C PHE A 58 2.42 15.14 -2.61
N ARG A 59 1.66 15.47 -1.55
CA ARG A 59 1.27 16.86 -1.26
C ARG A 59 2.35 17.65 -0.54
N ARG A 60 3.34 16.99 0.02
CA ARG A 60 4.40 17.58 0.83
C ARG A 60 5.73 16.91 0.53
N LYS A 61 6.81 17.60 0.84
CA LYS A 61 8.15 17.04 0.76
C LYS A 61 8.29 15.90 1.77
N ALA A 62 8.33 14.69 1.27
CA ALA A 62 8.42 13.47 2.09
C ALA A 62 9.38 12.49 1.43
N PRO A 63 10.16 11.69 2.19
CA PRO A 63 11.04 10.68 1.61
C PRO A 63 10.23 9.63 0.85
N LEU A 64 10.77 9.08 -0.24
CA LEU A 64 10.17 8.00 -1.02
C LEU A 64 10.34 6.66 -0.29
N ASP A 65 9.68 6.49 0.86
CA ASP A 65 9.71 5.25 1.65
C ASP A 65 8.58 4.30 1.25
N MET A 66 7.34 4.63 1.51
CA MET A 66 6.09 3.90 1.21
C MET A 66 5.95 2.52 1.88
N ARG A 67 6.80 2.11 2.81
CA ARG A 67 6.69 0.84 3.53
C ARG A 67 5.64 0.91 4.63
N PHE A 68 4.85 -0.13 4.81
CA PHE A 68 3.95 -0.26 5.98
C PHE A 68 4.72 -0.59 7.25
N SER A 69 5.78 -1.37 7.15
CA SER A 69 6.65 -1.74 8.26
C SER A 69 8.08 -1.25 8.05
N ILE A 70 8.71 -0.73 9.09
CA ILE A 70 10.13 -0.34 9.07
C ILE A 70 11.07 -1.54 8.90
N ASN A 71 10.57 -2.76 9.14
CA ASN A 71 11.34 -3.99 8.96
C ASN A 71 11.41 -4.46 7.49
N GLN A 72 10.63 -3.85 6.59
CA GLN A 72 10.76 -4.09 5.16
C GLN A 72 12.05 -3.41 4.67
N THR A 73 12.76 -4.05 3.75
CA THR A 73 14.03 -3.55 3.20
C THR A 73 13.80 -2.65 1.99
N LEU A 74 12.86 -3.02 1.10
CA LEU A 74 12.61 -2.33 -0.15
C LEU A 74 11.77 -1.06 0.05
N THR A 75 12.28 0.08 -0.38
CA THR A 75 11.59 1.38 -0.36
C THR A 75 11.18 1.82 -1.77
N ALA A 76 10.28 2.81 -1.87
CA ALA A 76 9.99 3.44 -3.17
C ALA A 76 11.22 4.09 -3.78
N LYS A 77 12.11 4.65 -2.98
CA LYS A 77 13.39 5.21 -3.41
C LYS A 77 14.25 4.15 -4.10
N ASP A 78 14.34 2.95 -3.54
CA ASP A 78 15.12 1.87 -4.13
C ASP A 78 14.53 1.45 -5.47
N VAL A 79 13.24 1.19 -5.54
CA VAL A 79 12.55 0.83 -6.79
C VAL A 79 12.80 1.87 -7.88
N LEU A 80 12.57 3.14 -7.58
CA LEU A 80 12.68 4.22 -8.57
C LEU A 80 14.11 4.47 -9.04
N ASN A 81 15.12 4.21 -8.20
CA ASN A 81 16.52 4.51 -8.53
C ASN A 81 17.32 3.32 -9.07
N THR A 82 16.90 2.08 -8.80
CA THR A 82 17.69 0.89 -9.15
C THR A 82 17.04 -0.03 -10.17
N PHE A 83 15.70 -0.05 -10.27
CA PHE A 83 15.00 -0.90 -11.22
C PHE A 83 15.13 -0.37 -12.65
N SER A 84 15.07 -1.27 -13.62
CA SER A 84 15.05 -0.90 -15.05
C SER A 84 13.76 -0.16 -15.42
N GLU A 85 13.79 0.54 -16.56
CA GLU A 85 12.60 1.20 -17.12
C GLU A 85 11.44 0.22 -17.34
N SER A 86 11.74 -0.98 -17.83
CA SER A 86 10.73 -2.03 -18.04
C SER A 86 10.09 -2.46 -16.74
N GLU A 87 10.89 -2.77 -15.71
CA GLU A 87 10.37 -3.19 -14.41
C GLU A 87 9.47 -2.12 -13.77
N ILE A 88 9.89 -0.86 -13.84
CA ILE A 88 9.06 0.26 -13.36
C ILE A 88 7.77 0.36 -14.16
N SER A 89 7.85 0.28 -15.49
CA SER A 89 6.66 0.31 -16.34
C SER A 89 5.67 -0.79 -16.01
N ASP A 90 6.15 -2.01 -15.78
CA ASP A 90 5.33 -3.17 -15.45
C ASP A 90 4.64 -2.98 -14.08
N ILE A 91 5.39 -2.49 -13.09
CA ILE A 91 4.82 -2.16 -11.77
C ILE A 91 3.68 -1.14 -11.91
N LEU A 92 3.92 -0.06 -12.64
CA LEU A 92 2.92 1.00 -12.82
C LEU A 92 1.67 0.52 -13.56
N TYR A 93 1.85 -0.35 -14.54
CA TYR A 93 0.74 -0.92 -15.31
C TYR A 93 -0.05 -1.94 -14.50
N GLN A 94 0.63 -2.92 -13.89
CA GLN A 94 -0.03 -4.03 -13.20
C GLN A 94 -0.73 -3.59 -11.90
N TYR A 95 -0.10 -2.75 -11.11
CA TYR A 95 -0.60 -2.37 -9.79
C TYR A 95 -1.32 -1.01 -9.77
N GLY A 96 -1.10 -0.17 -10.76
CA GLY A 96 -1.72 1.16 -10.85
C GLY A 96 -2.72 1.32 -11.99
N GLU A 97 -2.82 0.33 -12.87
CA GLU A 97 -3.59 0.45 -14.12
C GLU A 97 -3.22 1.73 -14.90
N GLU A 98 -1.93 2.11 -14.85
CA GLU A 98 -1.45 3.34 -15.45
C GLU A 98 -1.18 3.12 -16.95
N ARG A 99 -2.02 3.68 -17.80
CA ARG A 99 -1.90 3.53 -19.24
C ARG A 99 -0.66 4.19 -19.84
N GLN A 100 -0.14 5.22 -19.18
CA GLN A 100 1.09 5.91 -19.60
C GLN A 100 2.33 5.39 -18.86
N SER A 101 2.29 4.17 -18.34
CA SER A 101 3.34 3.54 -17.53
C SER A 101 4.71 3.61 -18.15
N ARG A 102 4.84 3.31 -19.46
CA ARG A 102 6.11 3.36 -20.20
C ARG A 102 6.68 4.79 -20.24
N LYS A 103 5.83 5.78 -20.51
CA LYS A 103 6.25 7.18 -20.54
C LYS A 103 6.70 7.65 -19.15
N ILE A 104 5.95 7.28 -18.10
CA ILE A 104 6.31 7.63 -16.73
C ILE A 104 7.59 6.94 -16.30
N ALA A 105 7.76 5.65 -16.60
CA ALA A 105 8.98 4.92 -16.29
C ALA A 105 10.22 5.54 -16.93
N LYS A 106 10.13 5.92 -18.22
CA LYS A 106 11.19 6.63 -18.93
C LYS A 106 11.55 7.95 -18.24
N LEU A 107 10.54 8.77 -17.89
CA LEU A 107 10.74 10.03 -17.17
C LEU A 107 11.42 9.82 -15.82
N ILE A 108 11.04 8.77 -15.08
CA ILE A 108 11.67 8.42 -13.79
C ILE A 108 13.16 8.12 -14.01
N VAL A 109 13.50 7.28 -14.96
CA VAL A 109 14.90 6.89 -15.24
C VAL A 109 15.74 8.09 -15.67
N GLU A 110 15.21 8.96 -16.52
CA GLU A 110 15.89 10.17 -17.01
C GLU A 110 16.13 11.22 -15.91
N ASN A 111 15.34 11.20 -14.84
CA ASN A 111 15.42 12.20 -13.75
C ASN A 111 16.02 11.65 -12.45
N ARG A 112 16.69 10.51 -12.49
CA ARG A 112 17.41 9.96 -11.34
C ARG A 112 18.60 10.83 -10.92
N PRO A 113 18.95 10.88 -9.62
CA PRO A 113 18.31 10.17 -8.49
C PRO A 113 17.12 10.92 -7.92
N LEU A 114 16.06 10.18 -7.53
CA LEU A 114 14.88 10.69 -6.85
C LEU A 114 14.94 10.37 -5.35
N SER A 115 14.63 11.33 -4.52
CA SER A 115 14.68 11.19 -3.06
C SER A 115 13.37 11.52 -2.37
N TYR A 116 12.55 12.39 -2.95
CA TYR A 116 11.34 12.91 -2.34
C TYR A 116 10.09 12.69 -3.20
N ALA A 117 8.95 12.60 -2.54
CA ALA A 117 7.67 12.31 -3.18
C ALA A 117 7.18 13.46 -4.08
N ASP A 118 7.46 14.70 -3.70
CA ASP A 118 7.16 15.89 -4.50
C ASP A 118 7.95 15.90 -5.83
N GLU A 119 9.23 15.52 -5.83
CA GLU A 119 10.04 15.40 -7.05
C GLU A 119 9.37 14.47 -8.08
N LEU A 120 8.99 13.26 -7.65
CA LEU A 120 8.28 12.31 -8.50
C LEU A 120 6.94 12.87 -9.00
N SER A 121 6.18 13.50 -8.10
CA SER A 121 4.89 14.08 -8.45
C SER A 121 5.03 15.21 -9.47
N ASP A 122 6.04 16.06 -9.36
CA ASP A 122 6.25 17.21 -10.25
C ASP A 122 6.73 16.75 -11.62
N ILE A 123 7.60 15.75 -11.70
CA ILE A 123 7.99 15.11 -12.97
C ILE A 123 6.74 14.61 -13.72
N ILE A 124 5.85 13.92 -13.02
CA ILE A 124 4.63 13.37 -13.64
C ILE A 124 3.70 14.50 -14.07
N LYS A 125 3.40 15.45 -13.20
CA LYS A 125 2.49 16.57 -13.49
C LYS A 125 2.93 17.40 -14.69
N ASN A 126 4.23 17.66 -14.81
CA ASN A 126 4.77 18.52 -15.84
C ASN A 126 4.83 17.83 -17.22
N ASN A 127 4.83 16.51 -17.26
CA ASN A 127 5.08 15.75 -18.50
C ASN A 127 3.92 14.86 -18.94
N ILE A 128 2.96 14.58 -18.05
CA ILE A 128 1.85 13.67 -18.32
C ILE A 128 0.55 14.48 -18.53
N ARG A 129 -0.04 14.31 -19.70
CA ARG A 129 -1.30 14.95 -20.02
C ARG A 129 -2.42 14.40 -19.12
N GLN A 130 -3.03 15.26 -18.36
CA GLN A 130 -4.14 14.92 -17.49
C GLN A 130 -5.45 14.79 -18.28
N THR A 131 -6.07 13.62 -18.20
CA THR A 131 -7.39 13.35 -18.81
C THR A 131 -8.55 13.67 -17.88
N ASN A 132 -8.31 13.68 -16.57
CA ASN A 132 -9.29 13.99 -15.55
C ASN A 132 -8.71 14.98 -14.53
N TYR A 133 -9.15 16.23 -14.59
CA TYR A 133 -8.67 17.32 -13.73
C TYR A 133 -9.04 17.17 -12.24
N LYS A 134 -9.92 16.23 -11.90
CA LYS A 134 -10.32 15.97 -10.50
C LYS A 134 -9.32 15.05 -9.76
N ILE A 135 -8.49 14.30 -10.49
CA ILE A 135 -7.57 13.32 -9.91
C ILE A 135 -6.14 13.74 -10.25
N ASN A 136 -5.27 13.81 -9.25
CA ASN A 136 -3.85 14.10 -9.48
C ASN A 136 -3.23 13.02 -10.40
N PRO A 137 -2.48 13.39 -11.45
CA PRO A 137 -1.90 12.42 -12.40
C PRO A 137 -0.92 11.45 -11.73
N SER A 138 -0.34 11.82 -10.58
CA SER A 138 0.58 10.96 -9.83
C SER A 138 -0.13 9.88 -9.00
N THR A 139 -1.46 9.97 -8.82
CA THR A 139 -2.21 9.07 -7.91
C THR A 139 -1.98 7.60 -8.23
N LYS A 140 -2.08 7.20 -9.50
CA LYS A 140 -1.90 5.81 -9.92
C LYS A 140 -0.47 5.32 -9.74
N THR A 141 0.51 6.17 -10.00
CA THR A 141 1.93 5.86 -9.77
C THR A 141 2.22 5.60 -8.30
N PHE A 142 1.74 6.46 -7.40
CA PHE A 142 1.91 6.29 -5.95
C PHE A 142 1.18 5.05 -5.43
N GLN A 143 -0.02 4.79 -5.94
CA GLN A 143 -0.77 3.57 -5.62
C GLN A 143 -0.02 2.31 -6.06
N ALA A 144 0.49 2.28 -7.28
CA ALA A 144 1.25 1.15 -7.82
C ALA A 144 2.49 0.83 -6.99
N LEU A 145 3.29 1.84 -6.69
CA LEU A 145 4.50 1.69 -5.86
C LEU A 145 4.15 1.16 -4.47
N ARG A 146 3.11 1.71 -3.83
CA ARG A 146 2.66 1.26 -2.52
C ARG A 146 2.25 -0.20 -2.53
N ILE A 147 1.40 -0.60 -3.48
CA ILE A 147 0.92 -1.98 -3.62
C ILE A 147 2.08 -2.94 -3.83
N TYR A 148 3.01 -2.59 -4.70
CA TYR A 148 4.18 -3.40 -5.01
C TYR A 148 5.10 -3.58 -3.80
N ILE A 149 5.51 -2.47 -3.17
CA ILE A 149 6.45 -2.47 -2.03
C ILE A 149 5.89 -3.26 -0.85
N ASN A 150 4.59 -3.19 -0.61
CA ASN A 150 3.94 -3.83 0.53
C ASN A 150 3.35 -5.20 0.20
N GLU A 151 3.53 -5.71 -1.03
CA GLU A 151 2.99 -7.00 -1.49
C GLU A 151 1.49 -7.15 -1.20
N GLU A 152 0.72 -6.03 -1.34
CA GLU A 152 -0.67 -5.96 -0.86
C GLU A 152 -1.57 -7.01 -1.51
N LEU A 153 -1.46 -7.21 -2.83
CA LEU A 153 -2.31 -8.17 -3.55
C LEU A 153 -1.96 -9.62 -3.24
N ASN A 154 -0.67 -9.94 -3.14
CA ASN A 154 -0.22 -11.28 -2.76
C ASN A 154 -0.68 -11.64 -1.35
N SER A 155 -0.53 -10.71 -0.42
CA SER A 155 -1.01 -10.87 0.94
C SER A 155 -2.52 -11.08 0.98
N LEU A 156 -3.29 -10.29 0.23
CA LEU A 156 -4.74 -10.41 0.18
C LEU A 156 -5.19 -11.76 -0.39
N SER A 157 -4.56 -12.26 -1.46
CA SER A 157 -4.91 -13.56 -2.03
C SER A 157 -4.76 -14.69 -1.00
N GLN A 158 -3.61 -14.71 -0.30
CA GLN A 158 -3.36 -15.70 0.76
C GLN A 158 -4.35 -15.61 1.92
N ASP A 159 -4.76 -14.39 2.26
CA ASP A 159 -5.68 -14.18 3.36
C ASP A 159 -7.12 -14.54 3.02
N LEU A 160 -7.52 -14.34 1.78
CA LEU A 160 -8.83 -14.79 1.31
C LEU A 160 -8.92 -16.33 1.38
N GLU A 161 -7.89 -17.03 0.95
CA GLU A 161 -7.83 -18.51 1.09
C GLU A 161 -7.92 -18.93 2.55
N GLN A 162 -7.10 -18.34 3.43
CA GLN A 162 -7.13 -18.64 4.87
C GLN A 162 -8.48 -18.30 5.51
N SER A 163 -9.14 -17.25 5.02
CA SER A 163 -10.44 -16.82 5.53
C SER A 163 -11.52 -17.85 5.29
N LEU A 164 -11.53 -18.48 4.12
CA LEU A 164 -12.48 -19.57 3.81
C LEU A 164 -12.35 -20.75 4.77
N GLU A 165 -11.14 -21.03 5.26
CA GLU A 165 -10.90 -22.14 6.18
C GLU A 165 -11.36 -21.87 7.62
N ILE A 166 -11.56 -20.63 7.99
CA ILE A 166 -11.93 -20.22 9.36
C ILE A 166 -13.35 -19.66 9.48
N LEU A 167 -14.01 -19.39 8.37
CA LEU A 167 -15.41 -19.00 8.33
C LEU A 167 -16.32 -20.20 8.61
N GLY A 168 -17.34 -19.98 9.42
CA GLY A 168 -18.42 -20.94 9.61
C GLY A 168 -19.48 -20.86 8.50
N PRO A 169 -20.45 -21.80 8.50
CA PRO A 169 -21.57 -21.74 7.57
C PRO A 169 -22.32 -20.41 7.66
N GLY A 170 -22.44 -19.71 6.53
CA GLY A 170 -23.10 -18.41 6.45
C GLY A 170 -22.25 -17.23 6.86
N GLY A 171 -20.95 -17.42 7.13
CA GLY A 171 -19.99 -16.36 7.43
C GLY A 171 -19.31 -15.78 6.18
#